data_d9fac7ceda076ebac598af38d45d20ce
#
_entry.id   d9fac7ceda076ebac598af38d45d20ce
#
_cell.length_a   1.000
_cell.length_b   1.000
_cell.length_c   1.000
_cell.angle_alpha   90.00
_cell.angle_beta   90.00
_cell.angle_gamma   90.00
#
_symmetry.space_group_name_H-M   'P 1'
#
loop_
_entity.id
_entity.type
_entity.pdbx_description
1 polymer ?
#
loop_
_entity_poly.entity_id
_entity_poly.type
_entity_poly.pdbx_seq_one_letter_code
_entity_poly.pdbx_strand_id
1 'polypeptide(L)'
;MITSLKKKNNLAAMIRGKAIEEAIRFSYAFHRDQFSIPAAQNYANDLYYLRTKFFAKKIVKDNAKPINSLVRVGVNTFFKLGVKNLKNVDSFKIKNKQSAYFIFPDFVSNICDVNNKKIKNCCVELKVSNKKNRKISRKHVLQCYNYSTQSRKPVVLIYLFFEKKPIKSGIYEVNPKIFIIFNNKMRKLDL
;
A
#
# COMPACT_ATOMS: atom_id res chain seq x y z
N MET A 1 8.76 -16.83 25.27
CA MET A 1 9.46 -17.01 23.96
C MET A 1 8.55 -16.86 22.75
N ILE A 2 7.33 -17.40 22.74
CA ILE A 2 6.37 -17.35 21.60
C ILE A 2 5.89 -15.93 21.28
N THR A 3 5.63 -15.09 22.28
CA THR A 3 5.19 -13.69 22.11
C THR A 3 6.24 -12.81 21.40
N SER A 4 7.53 -13.04 21.65
CA SER A 4 8.63 -12.32 21.01
C SER A 4 8.73 -12.68 19.52
N LEU A 5 8.54 -13.94 19.15
CA LEU A 5 8.61 -14.41 17.75
C LEU A 5 7.44 -13.84 16.91
N LYS A 6 6.22 -13.82 17.47
CA LYS A 6 5.04 -13.24 16.82
C LYS A 6 5.21 -11.73 16.60
N LYS A 7 5.77 -11.01 17.56
CA LYS A 7 6.07 -9.58 17.45
C LYS A 7 7.09 -9.30 16.34
N LYS A 8 8.16 -10.10 16.24
CA LYS A 8 9.17 -9.97 15.17
C LYS A 8 8.61 -10.28 13.79
N ASN A 9 7.73 -11.29 13.66
CA ASN A 9 7.05 -11.59 12.40
C ASN A 9 6.12 -10.45 11.95
N ASN A 10 5.39 -9.84 12.87
CA ASN A 10 4.52 -8.70 12.57
C ASN A 10 5.33 -7.47 12.11
N LEU A 11 6.47 -7.23 12.75
CA LEU A 11 7.37 -6.14 12.37
C LEU A 11 7.99 -6.38 10.98
N ALA A 12 8.43 -7.62 10.67
CA ALA A 12 8.92 -7.98 9.34
C ALA A 12 7.85 -7.79 8.25
N ALA A 13 6.59 -8.15 8.56
CA ALA A 13 5.47 -7.93 7.64
C ALA A 13 5.17 -6.43 7.42
N MET A 14 5.32 -5.61 8.45
CA MET A 14 5.18 -4.15 8.35
C MET A 14 6.29 -3.54 7.48
N ILE A 15 7.54 -3.96 7.71
CA ILE A 15 8.70 -3.52 6.90
C ILE A 15 8.51 -3.92 5.43
N ARG A 16 8.01 -5.12 5.16
CA ARG A 16 7.65 -5.55 3.80
C ARG A 16 6.60 -4.62 3.17
N GLY A 17 5.53 -4.30 3.89
CA GLY A 17 4.51 -3.37 3.40
C GLY A 17 5.11 -2.03 3.00
N LYS A 18 6.00 -1.49 3.85
CA LYS A 18 6.68 -0.23 3.58
C LYS A 18 7.66 -0.33 2.39
N ALA A 19 8.37 -1.43 2.24
CA ALA A 19 9.25 -1.64 1.09
C ALA A 19 8.47 -1.68 -0.25
N ILE A 20 7.27 -2.28 -0.25
CA ILE A 20 6.38 -2.31 -1.42
C ILE A 20 5.87 -0.91 -1.75
N GLU A 21 5.44 -0.15 -0.75
CA GLU A 21 5.02 1.25 -0.92
C GLU A 21 6.12 2.10 -1.55
N GLU A 22 7.34 2.03 -1.02
CA GLU A 22 8.51 2.74 -1.54
C GLU A 22 8.87 2.32 -2.97
N ALA A 23 8.74 1.02 -3.30
CA ALA A 23 8.99 0.51 -4.64
C ALA A 23 7.94 1.01 -5.66
N ILE A 24 6.67 1.10 -5.27
CA ILE A 24 5.63 1.71 -6.11
C ILE A 24 5.96 3.19 -6.34
N ARG A 25 6.36 3.91 -5.30
CA ARG A 25 6.79 5.30 -5.40
C ARG A 25 8.01 5.46 -6.33
N PHE A 26 9.01 4.60 -6.17
CA PHE A 26 10.19 4.55 -7.02
C PHE A 26 9.81 4.35 -8.50
N SER A 27 8.91 3.42 -8.81
CA SER A 27 8.48 3.15 -10.18
C SER A 27 7.83 4.38 -10.86
N TYR A 28 7.19 5.25 -10.08
CA TYR A 28 6.59 6.50 -10.58
C TYR A 28 7.57 7.67 -10.70
N ALA A 29 8.61 7.72 -9.86
CA ALA A 29 9.56 8.83 -9.83
C ALA A 29 10.56 8.77 -10.99
N PHE A 30 11.00 7.58 -11.38
CA PHE A 30 12.09 7.38 -12.33
C PHE A 30 11.65 7.05 -13.76
N HIS A 31 10.40 6.68 -14.00
CA HIS A 31 9.93 6.23 -15.31
C HIS A 31 8.63 6.91 -15.70
N ARG A 32 8.76 8.13 -16.23
CA ARG A 32 7.58 8.81 -16.80
C ARG A 32 6.99 8.05 -17.99
N ASP A 33 7.79 7.28 -18.70
CA ASP A 33 7.41 6.63 -19.96
C ASP A 33 7.66 5.11 -20.02
N GLN A 34 8.40 4.51 -19.09
CA GLN A 34 8.65 3.06 -19.08
C GLN A 34 8.71 2.52 -17.65
N PHE A 35 7.67 1.83 -17.25
CA PHE A 35 7.64 1.12 -15.96
C PHE A 35 8.57 -0.09 -15.96
N SER A 36 9.71 -0.01 -15.28
CA SER A 36 10.49 -1.19 -15.01
C SER A 36 9.99 -1.87 -13.72
N ILE A 37 9.00 -2.76 -13.85
CA ILE A 37 8.58 -3.62 -12.74
C ILE A 37 9.75 -4.40 -12.13
N PRO A 38 10.69 -4.99 -12.91
CA PRO A 38 11.88 -5.63 -12.35
C PRO A 38 12.73 -4.71 -11.49
N ALA A 39 12.96 -3.45 -11.90
CA ALA A 39 13.73 -2.51 -11.10
C ALA A 39 13.02 -2.18 -9.78
N ALA A 40 11.71 -1.98 -9.79
CA ALA A 40 10.91 -1.76 -8.58
C ALA A 40 10.93 -2.99 -7.65
N GLN A 41 10.91 -4.20 -8.20
CA GLN A 41 11.02 -5.45 -7.43
C GLN A 41 12.38 -5.57 -6.75
N ASN A 42 13.47 -5.29 -7.48
CA ASN A 42 14.83 -5.30 -6.93
C ASN A 42 14.94 -4.27 -5.81
N TYR A 43 14.50 -3.04 -6.06
CA TYR A 43 14.49 -1.97 -5.04
C TYR A 43 13.72 -2.38 -3.77
N ALA A 44 12.55 -2.99 -3.90
CA ALA A 44 11.76 -3.45 -2.76
C ALA A 44 12.49 -4.55 -1.96
N ASN A 45 13.13 -5.50 -2.64
CA ASN A 45 13.89 -6.56 -2.00
C ASN A 45 15.09 -5.99 -1.25
N ASP A 46 15.90 -5.14 -1.89
CA ASP A 46 17.10 -4.54 -1.28
C ASP A 46 16.71 -3.73 -0.03
N LEU A 47 15.67 -2.90 -0.13
CA LEU A 47 15.17 -2.12 0.99
C LEU A 47 14.65 -3.00 2.12
N TYR A 48 13.93 -4.08 1.81
CA TYR A 48 13.44 -5.04 2.78
C TYR A 48 14.59 -5.75 3.50
N TYR A 49 15.56 -6.30 2.78
CA TYR A 49 16.71 -6.99 3.36
C TYR A 49 17.57 -6.04 4.18
N LEU A 50 17.83 -4.82 3.72
CA LEU A 50 18.56 -3.82 4.48
C LEU A 50 17.90 -3.53 5.84
N ARG A 51 16.58 -3.35 5.86
CA ARG A 51 15.82 -3.02 7.08
C ARG A 51 15.61 -4.22 8.02
N THR A 52 15.77 -5.43 7.52
CA THR A 52 15.56 -6.68 8.30
C THR A 52 16.85 -7.42 8.63
N LYS A 53 18.02 -6.84 8.34
CA LYS A 53 19.34 -7.49 8.51
C LYS A 53 19.59 -8.06 9.92
N PHE A 54 18.96 -7.50 10.96
CA PHE A 54 19.09 -7.97 12.35
C PHE A 54 18.04 -9.01 12.76
N PHE A 55 17.17 -9.44 11.84
CA PHE A 55 16.15 -10.44 12.15
C PHE A 55 16.67 -11.86 11.86
N ALA A 56 16.03 -12.85 12.48
CA ALA A 56 16.37 -14.25 12.19
C ALA A 56 16.14 -14.58 10.70
N LYS A 57 17.11 -15.23 10.06
CA LYS A 57 17.10 -15.55 8.61
C LYS A 57 15.79 -16.16 8.14
N LYS A 58 15.20 -17.09 8.92
CA LYS A 58 13.90 -17.71 8.60
C LYS A 58 12.77 -16.68 8.50
N ILE A 59 12.67 -15.74 9.44
CA ILE A 59 11.65 -14.68 9.45
C ILE A 59 11.80 -13.79 8.22
N VAL A 60 13.03 -13.40 7.90
CA VAL A 60 13.34 -12.57 6.75
C VAL A 60 12.95 -13.29 5.47
N LYS A 61 13.42 -14.52 5.27
CA LYS A 61 13.15 -15.33 4.07
C LYS A 61 11.64 -15.54 3.85
N ASP A 62 10.89 -15.90 4.90
CA ASP A 62 9.47 -16.20 4.76
C ASP A 62 8.62 -14.95 4.45
N ASN A 63 9.02 -13.79 4.94
CA ASN A 63 8.34 -12.52 4.64
C ASN A 63 8.77 -11.89 3.31
N ALA A 64 9.95 -12.21 2.79
CA ALA A 64 10.44 -11.72 1.50
C ALA A 64 9.72 -12.37 0.30
N LYS A 65 9.37 -13.65 0.42
CA LYS A 65 8.84 -14.47 -0.67
C LYS A 65 7.76 -13.79 -1.55
N PRO A 66 6.74 -13.09 -1.01
CA PRO A 66 5.67 -12.50 -1.83
C PRO A 66 6.02 -11.11 -2.39
N ILE A 67 7.19 -10.52 -2.10
CA ILE A 67 7.50 -9.13 -2.46
C ILE A 67 7.35 -8.89 -3.95
N ASN A 68 7.94 -9.71 -4.79
CA ASN A 68 7.92 -9.53 -6.24
C ASN A 68 6.50 -9.55 -6.83
N SER A 69 5.66 -10.48 -6.36
CA SER A 69 4.26 -10.56 -6.79
C SER A 69 3.46 -9.34 -6.31
N LEU A 70 3.69 -8.89 -5.07
CA LEU A 70 3.03 -7.73 -4.49
C LEU A 70 3.41 -6.43 -5.20
N VAL A 71 4.69 -6.23 -5.51
CA VAL A 71 5.16 -5.06 -6.25
C VAL A 71 4.56 -5.04 -7.65
N ARG A 72 4.62 -6.17 -8.38
CA ARG A 72 4.04 -6.26 -9.72
C ARG A 72 2.56 -5.91 -9.75
N VAL A 73 1.77 -6.53 -8.85
CA VAL A 73 0.33 -6.26 -8.79
C VAL A 73 0.04 -4.85 -8.29
N GLY A 74 0.81 -4.36 -7.32
CA GLY A 74 0.69 -2.99 -6.82
C GLY A 74 0.91 -1.96 -7.93
N VAL A 75 2.02 -2.01 -8.65
CA VAL A 75 2.32 -1.10 -9.76
C VAL A 75 1.23 -1.16 -10.82
N ASN A 76 0.82 -2.36 -11.25
CA ASN A 76 -0.25 -2.53 -12.24
C ASN A 76 -1.60 -1.99 -11.75
N THR A 77 -1.92 -2.13 -10.46
CA THR A 77 -3.14 -1.59 -9.87
C THR A 77 -3.16 -0.06 -9.92
N PHE A 78 -2.05 0.58 -9.55
CA PHE A 78 -1.91 2.03 -9.64
C PHE A 78 -2.01 2.52 -11.07
N PHE A 79 -1.39 1.81 -12.01
CA PHE A 79 -1.48 2.13 -13.45
C PHE A 79 -2.91 2.05 -13.97
N LYS A 80 -3.63 0.96 -13.67
CA LYS A 80 -5.05 0.78 -14.05
C LYS A 80 -5.97 1.85 -13.46
N LEU A 81 -5.66 2.34 -12.27
CA LEU A 81 -6.38 3.47 -11.64
C LEU A 81 -6.08 4.81 -12.32
N GLY A 82 -5.20 4.86 -13.32
CA GLY A 82 -4.82 6.09 -14.01
C GLY A 82 -4.11 7.10 -13.11
N VAL A 83 -3.37 6.64 -12.11
CA VAL A 83 -2.58 7.48 -11.21
C VAL A 83 -1.52 8.22 -12.02
N LYS A 84 -1.56 9.55 -12.09
CA LYS A 84 -0.65 10.31 -12.95
C LYS A 84 0.53 10.94 -12.24
N ASN A 85 0.44 11.29 -10.99
CA ASN A 85 1.52 11.93 -10.24
C ASN A 85 1.44 11.51 -8.79
N LEU A 86 2.37 10.66 -8.34
CA LEU A 86 2.53 10.37 -6.93
C LEU A 86 3.37 11.48 -6.30
N LYS A 87 2.74 12.32 -5.50
CA LYS A 87 3.46 13.31 -4.71
C LYS A 87 3.86 12.70 -3.38
N ASN A 88 5.08 12.98 -2.96
CA ASN A 88 5.47 12.77 -1.57
C ASN A 88 4.56 13.63 -0.70
N VAL A 89 3.99 13.02 0.30
CA VAL A 89 3.24 13.75 1.30
C VAL A 89 4.12 13.88 2.51
N ASP A 90 4.73 15.05 2.64
CA ASP A 90 5.47 15.41 3.86
C ASP A 90 4.50 15.68 5.00
N SER A 91 3.38 15.24 5.13
CA SER A 91 2.33 15.52 6.09
C SER A 91 1.32 16.59 5.65
N PHE A 92 0.03 16.25 5.72
CA PHE A 92 -0.99 17.29 5.74
C PHE A 92 -1.12 17.83 7.17
N LYS A 93 -0.64 19.04 7.38
CA LYS A 93 -0.94 19.78 8.60
C LYS A 93 -2.36 20.30 8.51
N ILE A 94 -3.28 19.68 9.21
CA ILE A 94 -4.64 20.16 9.32
C ILE A 94 -4.71 21.02 10.56
N LYS A 95 -4.90 22.31 10.35
CA LYS A 95 -5.23 23.24 11.43
C LYS A 95 -6.71 23.12 11.72
N ASN A 96 -7.07 22.50 12.82
CA ASN A 96 -8.39 22.67 13.42
C ASN A 96 -8.31 23.79 14.45
N LYS A 97 -9.44 24.48 14.75
CA LYS A 97 -9.47 25.63 15.68
C LYS A 97 -8.92 25.35 17.08
N GLN A 98 -8.82 24.07 17.48
CA GLN A 98 -8.37 23.63 18.81
C GLN A 98 -7.11 22.78 18.84
N SER A 99 -6.65 22.21 17.72
CA SER A 99 -5.45 21.37 17.69
C SER A 99 -4.95 21.19 16.25
N ALA A 100 -3.63 21.02 16.11
CA ALA A 100 -3.03 20.65 14.83
C ALA A 100 -2.90 19.13 14.76
N TYR A 101 -3.62 18.50 13.85
CA TYR A 101 -3.46 17.06 13.57
C TYR A 101 -2.63 16.87 12.31
N PHE A 102 -1.75 15.87 12.35
CA PHE A 102 -1.02 15.44 11.17
C PHE A 102 -1.64 14.15 10.67
N ILE A 103 -1.98 14.11 9.38
CA ILE A 103 -2.33 12.87 8.70
C ILE A 103 -1.20 12.52 7.72
N PHE A 104 -0.87 11.24 7.66
CA PHE A 104 0.20 10.71 6.84
C PHE A 104 -0.35 9.63 5.90
N PRO A 105 -1.07 9.99 4.83
CA PRO A 105 -1.43 9.03 3.82
C PRO A 105 -0.17 8.54 3.09
N ASP A 106 -0.19 7.31 2.60
CA ASP A 106 0.97 6.77 1.88
C ASP A 106 1.28 7.58 0.62
N PHE A 107 0.23 8.09 -0.08
CA PHE A 107 0.40 8.92 -1.29
C PHE A 107 -0.70 9.95 -1.43
N VAL A 108 -0.44 10.97 -2.26
CA VAL A 108 -1.46 11.88 -2.80
C VAL A 108 -1.37 11.90 -4.32
N SER A 109 -2.48 11.79 -4.98
CA SER A 109 -2.53 11.72 -6.43
C SER A 109 -3.86 12.14 -7.02
N ASN A 110 -3.85 12.36 -8.33
CA ASN A 110 -5.06 12.32 -9.14
C ASN A 110 -5.30 10.87 -9.62
N ILE A 111 -6.50 10.36 -9.43
CA ILE A 111 -6.89 9.00 -9.83
C ILE A 111 -8.14 9.09 -10.71
N CYS A 112 -8.19 8.31 -11.79
CA CYS A 112 -9.43 8.05 -12.51
C CYS A 112 -10.14 6.84 -11.90
N ASP A 113 -11.45 6.90 -11.75
CA ASP A 113 -12.24 5.72 -11.38
C ASP A 113 -12.59 4.86 -12.61
N VAL A 114 -13.24 3.71 -12.37
CA VAL A 114 -13.64 2.76 -13.42
C VAL A 114 -14.59 3.38 -14.47
N ASN A 115 -15.28 4.45 -14.10
CA ASN A 115 -16.22 5.18 -14.96
C ASN A 115 -15.58 6.40 -15.63
N ASN A 116 -14.26 6.46 -15.69
CA ASN A 116 -13.48 7.59 -16.20
C ASN A 116 -13.73 8.92 -15.45
N LYS A 117 -14.36 8.88 -14.29
CA LYS A 117 -14.49 10.05 -13.44
C LYS A 117 -13.16 10.34 -12.76
N LYS A 118 -12.62 11.50 -13.06
CA LYS A 118 -11.35 11.95 -12.49
C LYS A 118 -11.55 12.39 -11.05
N ILE A 119 -10.96 11.65 -10.13
CA ILE A 119 -10.88 12.04 -8.73
C ILE A 119 -9.62 12.87 -8.54
N LYS A 120 -9.79 14.16 -8.27
CA LYS A 120 -8.66 15.09 -8.08
C LYS A 120 -8.22 15.13 -6.62
N ASN A 121 -6.92 15.25 -6.39
CA ASN A 121 -6.33 15.49 -5.07
C ASN A 121 -6.80 14.50 -4.00
N CYS A 122 -6.80 13.21 -4.31
CA CYS A 122 -7.15 12.18 -3.35
C CYS A 122 -5.94 11.74 -2.52
N CYS A 123 -6.19 11.31 -1.30
CA CYS A 123 -5.23 10.54 -0.51
C CYS A 123 -5.31 9.07 -0.93
N VAL A 124 -4.18 8.38 -0.94
CA VAL A 124 -4.14 6.94 -1.21
C VAL A 124 -3.49 6.23 -0.03
N GLU A 125 -4.11 5.18 0.43
CA GLU A 125 -3.64 4.33 1.51
C GLU A 125 -3.47 2.91 0.99
N LEU A 126 -2.26 2.36 1.09
CA LEU A 126 -1.91 1.02 0.63
C LEU A 126 -1.81 0.07 1.82
N LYS A 127 -2.49 -1.05 1.76
CA LYS A 127 -2.40 -2.11 2.77
C LYS A 127 -2.08 -3.45 2.13
N VAL A 128 -1.11 -4.14 2.72
CA VAL A 128 -0.73 -5.51 2.32
C VAL A 128 -1.21 -6.48 3.40
N SER A 129 -1.92 -7.54 3.01
CA SER A 129 -2.50 -8.49 3.96
C SER A 129 -2.48 -9.92 3.43
N ASN A 130 -2.20 -10.86 4.33
CA ASN A 130 -2.27 -12.31 4.06
C ASN A 130 -3.47 -12.98 4.71
N LYS A 131 -4.54 -12.22 4.99
CA LYS A 131 -5.76 -12.80 5.60
C LYS A 131 -6.51 -13.68 4.61
N LYS A 132 -6.71 -14.96 4.96
CA LYS A 132 -7.45 -15.94 4.15
C LYS A 132 -8.85 -15.48 3.73
N ASN A 133 -9.56 -14.79 4.62
CA ASN A 133 -10.92 -14.31 4.35
C ASN A 133 -10.99 -13.02 3.53
N ARG A 134 -9.85 -12.46 3.12
CA ARG A 134 -9.76 -11.20 2.34
C ARG A 134 -10.65 -10.08 2.89
N LYS A 135 -10.90 -10.08 4.22
CA LYS A 135 -11.69 -9.04 4.91
C LYS A 135 -10.84 -7.83 5.22
N ILE A 136 -11.41 -6.66 4.97
CA ILE A 136 -10.79 -5.38 5.30
C ILE A 136 -10.79 -5.19 6.81
N SER A 137 -9.73 -4.63 7.35
CA SER A 137 -9.66 -4.29 8.77
C SER A 137 -10.50 -3.05 9.07
N ARG A 138 -11.42 -3.14 10.03
CA ARG A 138 -12.18 -1.98 10.53
C ARG A 138 -11.28 -0.82 10.93
N LYS A 139 -10.12 -1.12 11.54
CA LYS A 139 -9.12 -0.10 11.92
C LYS A 139 -8.63 0.71 10.71
N HIS A 140 -8.35 0.06 9.58
CA HIS A 140 -7.88 0.75 8.38
C HIS A 140 -8.99 1.57 7.72
N VAL A 141 -10.23 1.07 7.76
CA VAL A 141 -11.39 1.83 7.27
C VAL A 141 -11.60 3.10 8.11
N LEU A 142 -11.56 2.99 9.44
CA LEU A 142 -11.65 4.14 10.35
C LEU A 142 -10.50 5.15 10.13
N GLN A 143 -9.27 4.66 9.90
CA GLN A 143 -8.15 5.51 9.55
C GLN A 143 -8.45 6.33 8.28
N CYS A 144 -8.99 5.69 7.24
CA CYS A 144 -9.35 6.36 5.99
C CYS A 144 -10.53 7.33 6.16
N TYR A 145 -11.52 7.01 6.98
CA TYR A 145 -12.58 7.96 7.33
C TYR A 145 -12.01 9.20 8.02
N ASN A 146 -11.13 9.04 8.99
CA ASN A 146 -10.46 10.16 9.65
C ASN A 146 -9.67 11.00 8.65
N TYR A 147 -8.93 10.37 7.74
CA TYR A 147 -8.21 11.09 6.68
C TYR A 147 -9.16 11.89 5.78
N SER A 148 -10.26 11.26 5.33
CA SER A 148 -11.25 11.92 4.48
C SER A 148 -11.92 13.10 5.18
N THR A 149 -12.34 12.93 6.44
CA THR A 149 -12.99 13.97 7.22
C THR A 149 -12.07 15.16 7.46
N GLN A 150 -10.83 14.88 7.86
CA GLN A 150 -9.87 15.92 8.22
C GLN A 150 -9.33 16.65 7.00
N SER A 151 -9.00 15.94 5.91
CA SER A 151 -8.46 16.54 4.69
C SER A 151 -9.52 17.13 3.77
N ARG A 152 -10.80 16.79 3.98
CA ARG A 152 -11.93 17.05 3.07
C ARG A 152 -11.65 16.51 1.66
N LYS A 153 -10.89 15.43 1.55
CA LYS A 153 -10.49 14.79 0.29
C LYS A 153 -10.96 13.35 0.25
N PRO A 154 -11.24 12.80 -0.94
CA PRO A 154 -11.46 11.39 -1.09
C PRO A 154 -10.20 10.60 -0.67
N VAL A 155 -10.40 9.45 -0.04
CA VAL A 155 -9.33 8.50 0.27
C VAL A 155 -9.55 7.24 -0.53
N VAL A 156 -8.55 6.83 -1.30
CA VAL A 156 -8.55 5.55 -2.00
C VAL A 156 -7.77 4.55 -1.16
N LEU A 157 -8.48 3.55 -0.65
CA LEU A 157 -7.90 2.46 0.12
C LEU A 157 -7.65 1.28 -0.81
N ILE A 158 -6.39 0.93 -1.01
CA ILE A 158 -5.95 -0.20 -1.83
C ILE A 158 -5.47 -1.31 -0.90
N TYR A 159 -6.10 -2.48 -1.00
CA TYR A 159 -5.64 -3.69 -0.35
C TYR A 159 -5.02 -4.63 -1.37
N LEU A 160 -3.80 -5.07 -1.11
CA LEU A 160 -3.17 -6.19 -1.79
C LEU A 160 -3.28 -7.43 -0.89
N PHE A 161 -4.25 -8.28 -1.16
CA PHE A 161 -4.38 -9.55 -0.47
C PHE A 161 -3.57 -10.61 -1.19
N PHE A 162 -2.74 -11.36 -0.47
CA PHE A 162 -1.96 -12.44 -1.03
C PHE A 162 -2.16 -13.75 -0.26
N GLU A 163 -2.06 -14.87 -0.96
CA GLU A 163 -2.09 -16.18 -0.34
C GLU A 163 -0.70 -16.54 0.22
N LYS A 164 -0.69 -17.28 1.34
CA LYS A 164 0.58 -17.70 1.97
C LYS A 164 1.34 -18.74 1.16
N LYS A 165 0.62 -19.54 0.37
CA LYS A 165 1.21 -20.56 -0.50
C LYS A 165 1.40 -19.98 -1.89
N PRO A 166 2.53 -20.20 -2.54
CA PRO A 166 2.72 -19.80 -3.93
C PRO A 166 1.85 -20.66 -4.86
N ILE A 167 1.39 -20.10 -5.97
CA ILE A 167 0.73 -20.86 -7.05
C ILE A 167 1.77 -21.71 -7.79
N LYS A 168 2.94 -21.13 -8.03
CA LYS A 168 4.12 -21.76 -8.63
C LYS A 168 5.35 -21.27 -7.87
N SER A 169 6.51 -21.89 -8.11
CA SER A 169 7.76 -21.48 -7.46
C SER A 169 7.97 -19.96 -7.54
N GLY A 170 7.99 -19.31 -6.39
CA GLY A 170 8.20 -17.86 -6.27
C GLY A 170 7.04 -16.95 -6.69
N ILE A 171 5.93 -17.49 -7.23
CA ILE A 171 4.77 -16.68 -7.69
C ILE A 171 3.63 -16.83 -6.71
N TYR A 172 3.18 -15.70 -6.18
CA TYR A 172 2.06 -15.60 -5.23
C TYR A 172 0.84 -14.99 -5.90
N GLU A 173 -0.34 -15.57 -5.63
CA GLU A 173 -1.60 -14.93 -6.00
C GLU A 173 -1.79 -13.66 -5.18
N VAL A 174 -1.99 -12.55 -5.86
CA VAL A 174 -2.28 -11.26 -5.22
C VAL A 174 -3.57 -10.71 -5.81
N ASN A 175 -4.53 -10.45 -4.93
CA ASN A 175 -5.86 -9.96 -5.29
C ASN A 175 -6.02 -8.53 -4.77
N PRO A 176 -6.02 -7.51 -5.63
CA PRO A 176 -6.29 -6.15 -5.23
C PRO A 176 -7.77 -5.95 -4.92
N LYS A 177 -8.08 -5.24 -3.84
CA LYS A 177 -9.41 -4.69 -3.55
C LYS A 177 -9.27 -3.20 -3.32
N ILE A 178 -10.11 -2.42 -3.97
CA ILE A 178 -10.02 -0.98 -3.97
C ILE A 178 -11.33 -0.38 -3.49
N PHE A 179 -11.23 0.64 -2.64
CA PHE A 179 -12.37 1.34 -2.07
C PHE A 179 -12.12 2.84 -2.13
N ILE A 180 -13.16 3.60 -2.46
CA ILE A 180 -13.19 5.05 -2.27
C ILE A 180 -13.98 5.33 -1.01
N ILE A 181 -13.40 6.16 -0.14
CA ILE A 181 -13.99 6.64 1.10
C ILE A 181 -14.08 8.15 1.04
N PHE A 182 -15.31 8.66 1.07
CA PHE A 182 -15.58 10.10 1.06
C PHE A 182 -16.94 10.39 1.67
N ASN A 183 -17.05 11.49 2.44
CA ASN A 183 -18.29 11.93 3.10
C ASN A 183 -18.98 10.79 3.87
N ASN A 184 -18.23 10.05 4.68
CA ASN A 184 -18.68 8.90 5.48
C ASN A 184 -19.30 7.75 4.66
N LYS A 185 -19.07 7.72 3.35
CA LYS A 185 -19.48 6.62 2.46
C LYS A 185 -18.26 5.87 1.96
N MET A 186 -18.40 4.56 1.86
CA MET A 186 -17.39 3.67 1.26
C MET A 186 -17.99 2.97 0.06
N ARG A 187 -17.32 3.08 -1.10
CA ARG A 187 -17.70 2.40 -2.34
C ARG A 187 -16.54 1.51 -2.79
N LYS A 188 -16.81 0.27 -3.12
CA LYS A 188 -15.84 -0.60 -3.79
C LYS A 188 -15.68 -0.17 -5.24
N LEU A 189 -14.46 -0.22 -5.75
CA LEU A 189 -14.14 -0.07 -7.16
C LEU A 189 -13.79 -1.43 -7.74
N ASP A 190 -14.37 -1.76 -8.86
CA ASP A 190 -14.01 -2.91 -9.68
C ASP A 190 -13.09 -2.42 -10.81
N LEU A 191 -11.93 -3.09 -11.03
CA LEU A 191 -10.91 -2.75 -12.03
C LEU A 191 -11.06 -3.63 -13.28
#